data_3c65db70c7cfe80a1e11c023c0bef39f
#
_entry.id   3c65db70c7cfe80a1e11c023c0bef39f
#
_cell.length_a   1.000
_cell.length_b   1.000
_cell.length_c   1.000
_cell.angle_alpha   90.00
_cell.angle_beta   90.00
_cell.angle_gamma   90.00
#
_symmetry.space_group_name_H-M   'P 1'
#
loop_
_entity.id
_entity.type
_entity.pdbx_description
1 polymer ?
#
loop_
_entity_poly.entity_id
_entity_poly.type
_entity_poly.pdbx_seq_one_letter_code
_entity_poly.pdbx_strand_id
1 'polypeptide(L)'
;MPACAYACGTADHSVSRRAFLGSTAALGLAGFANPVSAKDLAKQQKRVIVVFLEGGLSQLESWDPKPNTDTGGPFKAIQTSVPGTRYCELLPLSAKNAHRLAIVRSLNSQTDDHGVGHTTMLTGRKPEAGITYPHLGAVSARMLGSQEAALPGHIRILPKGGSGFNGGDAAFLGPKFSSVGLGDGKPPADLFRPANLPASDDEAREAFRKKLDERFAKSRKSAATDAYTESFVQAERVVKKAEVFDLDKEPSKVADKYGRHDFGRHMLLARRLLEAGVTYVKVSHSNYDTHHENFDFHIEQLAEFDRPFAALIDDLADRGMLESTLVVVMSEMGRTPRINDRYGRDHWGKCWSVALAGAGVRGGAVVGKTNATGTAVTDREVWSGHLFHTYMKAVGVDSTKNFYPNERPVPIADPKAAAIDEILV
;
A
#
# COMPACT_ATOMS: atom_id res chain seq x y z
N MET A 1 -3.94 -23.44 46.15
CA MET A 1 -4.61 -23.57 44.83
C MET A 1 -4.45 -24.99 44.37
N PRO A 2 -5.48 -25.73 44.00
CA PRO A 2 -5.34 -27.12 43.58
C PRO A 2 -4.54 -27.19 42.28
N ALA A 3 -3.60 -28.11 42.21
CA ALA A 3 -2.80 -28.40 41.01
C ALA A 3 -3.72 -28.92 39.90
N CYS A 4 -3.54 -28.41 38.67
CA CYS A 4 -4.29 -28.83 37.50
C CYS A 4 -3.98 -30.32 37.21
N ALA A 5 -4.99 -31.18 37.25
CA ALA A 5 -4.84 -32.64 37.04
C ALA A 5 -4.55 -33.06 35.58
N TYR A 6 -4.44 -32.08 34.64
CA TYR A 6 -4.21 -32.29 33.20
C TYR A 6 -2.96 -31.57 32.68
N ALA A 7 -1.98 -31.29 33.53
CA ALA A 7 -0.71 -30.73 33.08
C ALA A 7 0.10 -31.78 32.31
N CYS A 8 0.24 -31.64 31.01
CA CYS A 8 1.28 -32.34 30.27
C CYS A 8 2.63 -31.88 30.85
N GLY A 9 3.46 -32.83 31.34
CA GLY A 9 4.72 -32.59 32.06
C GLY A 9 5.83 -31.99 31.20
N THR A 10 5.59 -30.87 30.55
CA THR A 10 6.58 -30.10 29.76
C THR A 10 7.06 -28.88 30.56
N ALA A 11 8.34 -28.56 30.43
CA ALA A 11 9.04 -27.49 31.17
C ALA A 11 8.40 -26.09 31.04
N ASP A 12 7.47 -25.89 30.12
CA ASP A 12 6.81 -24.61 29.82
C ASP A 12 5.82 -24.13 30.90
N HIS A 13 5.43 -25.00 31.84
CA HIS A 13 4.56 -24.64 32.97
C HIS A 13 5.28 -24.18 34.24
N SER A 14 6.61 -24.19 34.25
CA SER A 14 7.41 -23.81 35.44
C SER A 14 7.65 -22.27 35.53
N VAL A 15 7.37 -21.55 34.49
CA VAL A 15 7.57 -20.06 34.47
C VAL A 15 6.32 -19.37 35.01
N SER A 16 6.40 -18.81 36.21
CA SER A 16 5.28 -18.03 36.76
C SER A 16 5.05 -16.76 35.96
N ARG A 17 3.77 -16.30 35.84
CA ARG A 17 3.42 -15.03 35.18
C ARG A 17 4.23 -13.84 35.70
N ARG A 18 4.66 -13.86 36.98
CA ARG A 18 5.53 -12.84 37.56
C ARG A 18 6.96 -12.89 37.03
N ALA A 19 7.52 -14.09 36.81
CA ALA A 19 8.85 -14.24 36.23
C ALA A 19 8.89 -13.82 34.76
N PHE A 20 7.81 -14.09 33.99
CA PHE A 20 7.66 -13.64 32.62
C PHE A 20 7.57 -12.11 32.51
N LEU A 21 6.78 -11.48 33.36
CA LEU A 21 6.66 -10.00 33.38
C LEU A 21 7.92 -9.32 33.92
N GLY A 22 8.67 -9.96 34.84
CA GLY A 22 9.95 -9.46 35.35
C GLY A 22 11.09 -9.55 34.34
N SER A 23 11.12 -10.60 33.49
CA SER A 23 12.16 -10.77 32.48
C SER A 23 11.96 -9.86 31.25
N THR A 24 10.71 -9.52 30.90
CA THR A 24 10.43 -8.55 29.83
C THR A 24 10.73 -7.10 30.24
N ALA A 25 10.59 -6.77 31.54
CA ALA A 25 10.96 -5.45 32.05
C ALA A 25 12.50 -5.24 32.15
N ALA A 26 13.26 -6.30 32.41
CA ALA A 26 14.73 -6.21 32.51
C ALA A 26 15.45 -6.14 31.16
N LEU A 27 14.86 -6.68 30.09
CA LEU A 27 15.38 -6.57 28.71
C LEU A 27 14.96 -5.28 28.00
N GLY A 28 13.94 -4.58 28.50
CA GLY A 28 13.45 -3.32 27.96
C GLY A 28 14.24 -2.06 28.39
N LEU A 29 15.07 -2.15 29.42
CA LEU A 29 15.75 -0.98 29.99
C LEU A 29 17.23 -0.83 29.59
N ALA A 30 17.82 -1.77 28.90
CA ALA A 30 19.24 -1.70 28.49
C ALA A 30 19.48 -1.03 27.12
N GLY A 31 18.44 -0.57 26.41
CA GLY A 31 18.52 0.00 25.06
C GLY A 31 18.20 1.50 24.93
N PHE A 32 17.86 2.21 25.99
CA PHE A 32 17.45 3.62 25.93
C PHE A 32 18.49 4.57 26.54
N ALA A 33 19.62 4.68 25.87
CA ALA A 33 20.59 5.76 26.16
C ALA A 33 20.69 6.65 24.91
N ASN A 34 19.62 7.39 24.58
CA ASN A 34 19.56 8.72 23.96
C ASN A 34 18.09 9.03 23.65
N PRO A 35 17.55 10.17 24.06
CA PRO A 35 16.19 10.57 23.67
C PRO A 35 16.21 10.87 22.17
N VAL A 36 15.72 9.91 21.37
CA VAL A 36 15.50 10.10 19.93
C VAL A 36 14.44 11.20 19.79
N SER A 37 14.76 12.27 19.11
CA SER A 37 13.82 13.38 18.92
C SER A 37 12.57 12.91 18.18
N ALA A 38 11.43 13.57 18.40
CA ALA A 38 10.20 13.28 17.65
C ALA A 38 10.40 13.35 16.12
N LYS A 39 11.36 14.18 15.67
CA LYS A 39 11.76 14.32 14.27
C LYS A 39 12.54 13.11 13.76
N ASP A 40 13.35 12.50 14.61
CA ASP A 40 14.11 11.29 14.27
C ASP A 40 13.23 10.03 14.33
N LEU A 41 12.26 9.99 15.26
CA LEU A 41 11.22 8.95 15.28
C LEU A 41 10.36 8.99 14.00
N ALA A 42 9.99 10.19 13.54
CA ALA A 42 9.27 10.36 12.29
C ALA A 42 10.07 9.90 11.06
N LYS A 43 11.40 10.07 11.07
CA LYS A 43 12.29 9.54 10.02
C LYS A 43 12.45 8.02 10.07
N GLN A 44 12.39 7.42 11.25
CA GLN A 44 12.51 5.97 11.42
C GLN A 44 11.19 5.22 11.19
N GLN A 45 10.06 5.91 11.22
CA GLN A 45 8.77 5.29 10.97
C GLN A 45 8.70 4.74 9.55
N LYS A 46 8.60 3.42 9.39
CA LYS A 46 8.40 2.78 8.09
C LYS A 46 6.98 3.01 7.58
N ARG A 47 6.88 3.29 6.29
CA ARG A 47 5.62 3.61 5.59
C ARG A 47 5.56 2.88 4.26
N VAL A 48 4.36 2.73 3.75
CA VAL A 48 4.11 2.13 2.43
C VAL A 48 3.14 3.01 1.66
N ILE A 49 3.46 3.32 0.42
CA ILE A 49 2.52 3.90 -0.53
C ILE A 49 2.39 2.98 -1.74
N VAL A 50 1.15 2.67 -2.11
CA VAL A 50 0.82 1.94 -3.32
C VAL A 50 0.11 2.86 -4.28
N VAL A 51 0.69 3.06 -5.45
CA VAL A 51 0.05 3.69 -6.61
C VAL A 51 -0.53 2.57 -7.45
N PHE A 52 -1.84 2.41 -7.40
CA PHE A 52 -2.55 1.31 -8.04
C PHE A 52 -3.21 1.79 -9.34
N LEU A 53 -2.73 1.28 -10.46
CA LEU A 53 -3.18 1.65 -11.81
C LEU A 53 -4.28 0.68 -12.24
N GLU A 54 -5.53 1.06 -11.93
CA GLU A 54 -6.67 0.17 -12.03
C GLU A 54 -7.10 -0.07 -13.48
N GLY A 55 -7.23 -1.32 -13.85
CA GLY A 55 -7.62 -1.79 -15.17
C GLY A 55 -6.55 -2.59 -15.89
N GLY A 56 -5.33 -2.65 -15.41
CA GLY A 56 -4.24 -3.39 -16.06
C GLY A 56 -3.31 -2.50 -16.89
N LEU A 57 -2.29 -1.94 -16.25
CA LEU A 57 -1.25 -1.15 -16.95
C LEU A 57 -0.52 -2.01 -17.97
N SER A 58 -0.46 -1.56 -19.21
CA SER A 58 0.35 -2.23 -20.22
C SER A 58 1.85 -2.09 -19.93
N GLN A 59 2.52 -3.22 -19.82
CA GLN A 59 3.96 -3.29 -19.65
C GLN A 59 4.73 -2.78 -20.87
N LEU A 60 4.13 -2.89 -22.07
CA LEU A 60 4.77 -2.47 -23.32
C LEU A 60 4.74 -0.95 -23.49
N GLU A 61 3.69 -0.30 -23.06
CA GLU A 61 3.57 1.16 -23.06
C GLU A 61 4.22 1.80 -21.83
N SER A 62 4.84 1.00 -20.92
CA SER A 62 5.45 1.52 -19.69
C SER A 62 6.88 1.03 -19.45
N TRP A 63 7.05 -0.02 -18.65
CA TRP A 63 8.35 -0.41 -18.10
C TRP A 63 9.15 -1.40 -18.95
N ASP A 64 8.52 -2.09 -19.90
CA ASP A 64 9.17 -3.11 -20.75
C ASP A 64 8.82 -2.94 -22.24
N PRO A 65 9.12 -1.78 -22.85
CA PRO A 65 8.77 -1.51 -24.25
C PRO A 65 9.49 -2.43 -25.22
N LYS A 66 8.79 -2.81 -26.31
CA LYS A 66 9.29 -3.69 -27.38
C LYS A 66 9.22 -2.98 -28.74
N PRO A 67 9.90 -1.84 -28.93
CA PRO A 67 9.80 -1.08 -30.17
C PRO A 67 10.21 -1.89 -31.39
N ASN A 68 9.61 -1.58 -32.54
CA ASN A 68 9.89 -2.22 -33.83
C ASN A 68 9.59 -3.73 -33.85
N THR A 69 8.62 -4.19 -33.04
CA THR A 69 8.09 -5.55 -33.09
C THR A 69 6.60 -5.53 -33.36
N ASP A 70 6.03 -6.65 -33.76
CA ASP A 70 4.58 -6.77 -34.03
C ASP A 70 3.71 -6.51 -32.80
N THR A 71 4.31 -6.57 -31.62
CA THR A 71 3.63 -6.37 -30.33
C THR A 71 3.90 -5.01 -29.72
N GLY A 72 4.94 -4.28 -30.18
CA GLY A 72 5.49 -3.11 -29.49
C GLY A 72 4.66 -1.84 -29.59
N GLY A 73 3.68 -1.79 -30.49
CA GLY A 73 2.89 -0.58 -30.72
C GLY A 73 3.70 0.58 -31.34
N PRO A 74 3.15 1.80 -31.33
CA PRO A 74 3.75 2.94 -32.02
C PRO A 74 4.86 3.66 -31.25
N PHE A 75 5.02 3.37 -29.96
CA PHE A 75 5.90 4.16 -29.09
C PHE A 75 7.36 3.73 -29.15
N LYS A 76 8.26 4.69 -28.88
CA LYS A 76 9.69 4.47 -28.79
C LYS A 76 10.11 4.06 -27.37
N ALA A 77 11.24 3.39 -27.29
CA ALA A 77 11.92 3.14 -26.03
C ALA A 77 13.02 4.19 -25.81
N ILE A 78 12.92 4.96 -24.72
CA ILE A 78 13.90 5.99 -24.37
C ILE A 78 14.91 5.47 -23.34
N GLN A 79 16.10 6.06 -23.34
CA GLN A 79 17.14 5.80 -22.35
C GLN A 79 16.69 6.34 -20.98
N THR A 80 17.05 5.61 -19.94
CA THR A 80 16.84 6.06 -18.55
C THR A 80 18.14 6.57 -17.94
N SER A 81 18.09 7.06 -16.70
CA SER A 81 19.29 7.39 -15.92
C SER A 81 20.14 6.18 -15.56
N VAL A 82 19.68 4.95 -15.84
CA VAL A 82 20.41 3.70 -15.62
C VAL A 82 20.87 3.16 -16.98
N PRO A 83 22.19 3.06 -17.24
CA PRO A 83 22.71 2.56 -18.50
C PRO A 83 22.15 1.18 -18.86
N GLY A 84 21.74 1.01 -20.11
CA GLY A 84 21.18 -0.25 -20.61
C GLY A 84 19.68 -0.47 -20.28
N THR A 85 19.09 0.33 -19.42
CA THR A 85 17.67 0.27 -19.10
C THR A 85 16.88 1.28 -19.91
N ARG A 86 15.76 0.83 -20.50
CA ARG A 86 14.87 1.67 -21.29
C ARG A 86 13.44 1.56 -20.79
N TYR A 87 12.71 2.67 -20.85
CA TYR A 87 11.26 2.76 -20.61
C TYR A 87 10.56 3.26 -21.87
N CYS A 88 9.24 3.14 -21.93
CA CYS A 88 8.45 3.78 -22.99
C CYS A 88 8.61 5.30 -22.93
N GLU A 89 8.59 5.95 -24.10
CA GLU A 89 8.70 7.43 -24.21
C GLU A 89 7.58 8.18 -23.50
N LEU A 90 6.51 7.50 -23.12
CA LEU A 90 5.42 8.08 -22.30
C LEU A 90 5.80 8.30 -20.83
N LEU A 91 6.97 7.82 -20.38
CA LEU A 91 7.46 7.93 -19.01
C LEU A 91 8.81 8.71 -18.91
N PRO A 92 8.94 9.91 -19.48
CA PRO A 92 10.21 10.62 -19.53
C PRO A 92 10.74 11.09 -18.17
N LEU A 93 9.87 11.40 -17.21
CA LEU A 93 10.27 11.83 -15.87
C LEU A 93 10.61 10.64 -14.98
N SER A 94 9.86 9.55 -15.06
CA SER A 94 10.21 8.28 -14.45
C SER A 94 11.54 7.73 -14.99
N ALA A 95 11.82 7.90 -16.29
CA ALA A 95 13.10 7.51 -16.88
C ALA A 95 14.29 8.28 -16.29
N LYS A 96 14.14 9.55 -15.97
CA LYS A 96 15.15 10.35 -15.25
C LYS A 96 15.36 9.87 -13.82
N ASN A 97 14.30 9.37 -13.16
CA ASN A 97 14.34 8.85 -11.79
C ASN A 97 14.65 7.34 -11.71
N ALA A 98 14.96 6.67 -12.83
CA ALA A 98 15.17 5.22 -12.87
C ALA A 98 16.25 4.74 -11.88
N HIS A 99 17.26 5.55 -11.58
CA HIS A 99 18.29 5.24 -10.58
C HIS A 99 17.74 5.06 -9.15
N ARG A 100 16.53 5.52 -8.87
CA ARG A 100 15.79 5.33 -7.59
C ARG A 100 14.75 4.23 -7.67
N LEU A 101 14.48 3.70 -8.86
CA LEU A 101 13.42 2.71 -9.11
C LEU A 101 14.03 1.32 -9.29
N ALA A 102 13.38 0.30 -8.76
CA ALA A 102 13.60 -1.09 -9.14
C ALA A 102 12.41 -1.57 -9.96
N ILE A 103 12.67 -2.30 -11.05
CA ILE A 103 11.62 -2.82 -11.94
C ILE A 103 11.64 -4.34 -11.94
N VAL A 104 10.48 -4.94 -11.72
CA VAL A 104 10.24 -6.35 -11.97
C VAL A 104 9.50 -6.47 -13.30
N ARG A 105 10.07 -7.14 -14.30
CA ARG A 105 9.52 -7.29 -15.67
C ARG A 105 8.88 -8.65 -15.95
N SER A 106 8.96 -9.54 -15.00
CA SER A 106 8.58 -10.95 -15.16
C SER A 106 7.45 -11.38 -14.25
N LEU A 107 6.59 -10.44 -13.87
CA LEU A 107 5.50 -10.74 -12.96
C LEU A 107 4.41 -11.54 -13.67
N ASN A 108 4.02 -12.65 -13.05
CA ASN A 108 2.90 -13.49 -13.42
C ASN A 108 1.85 -13.44 -12.29
N SER A 109 0.74 -12.73 -12.49
CA SER A 109 -0.38 -12.70 -11.53
C SER A 109 -1.22 -13.97 -11.56
N GLN A 110 -1.00 -14.83 -12.56
CA GLN A 110 -1.68 -16.11 -12.75
C GLN A 110 -3.21 -15.98 -12.88
N THR A 111 -3.68 -14.82 -13.31
CA THR A 111 -5.11 -14.53 -13.53
C THR A 111 -5.25 -13.38 -14.52
N ASP A 112 -6.30 -13.44 -15.30
CA ASP A 112 -6.74 -12.43 -16.26
C ASP A 112 -8.10 -11.81 -15.82
N ASP A 113 -8.50 -12.00 -14.55
CA ASP A 113 -9.72 -11.46 -13.96
C ASP A 113 -9.40 -10.31 -13.00
N HIS A 114 -10.10 -9.18 -13.11
CA HIS A 114 -9.87 -7.99 -12.28
C HIS A 114 -10.05 -8.25 -10.78
N GLY A 115 -11.12 -8.91 -10.38
CA GLY A 115 -11.43 -9.12 -8.96
C GLY A 115 -10.43 -10.07 -8.29
N VAL A 116 -10.11 -11.17 -8.97
CA VAL A 116 -9.09 -12.14 -8.53
C VAL A 116 -7.71 -11.49 -8.55
N GLY A 117 -7.37 -10.76 -9.60
CA GLY A 117 -6.09 -10.05 -9.75
C GLY A 117 -5.89 -9.00 -8.65
N HIS A 118 -6.88 -8.17 -8.43
CA HIS A 118 -6.87 -7.16 -7.36
C HIS A 118 -6.62 -7.79 -5.98
N THR A 119 -7.37 -8.85 -5.65
CA THR A 119 -7.19 -9.58 -4.39
C THR A 119 -5.80 -10.21 -4.32
N THR A 120 -5.36 -10.88 -5.39
CA THR A 120 -4.06 -11.56 -5.47
C THR A 120 -2.90 -10.58 -5.27
N MET A 121 -2.95 -9.41 -5.91
CA MET A 121 -1.89 -8.41 -5.80
C MET A 121 -1.86 -7.73 -4.43
N LEU A 122 -3.01 -7.52 -3.80
CA LEU A 122 -3.07 -6.88 -2.48
C LEU A 122 -2.88 -7.85 -1.31
N THR A 123 -3.04 -9.15 -1.51
CA THR A 123 -2.84 -10.15 -0.44
C THR A 123 -1.58 -11.00 -0.61
N GLY A 124 -0.94 -10.95 -1.81
CA GLY A 124 0.15 -11.84 -2.18
C GLY A 124 -0.29 -13.29 -2.43
N ARG A 125 -1.61 -13.55 -2.54
CA ARG A 125 -2.18 -14.90 -2.65
C ARG A 125 -3.42 -14.89 -3.52
N LYS A 126 -3.67 -16.00 -4.19
CA LYS A 126 -4.98 -16.23 -4.81
C LYS A 126 -6.05 -16.36 -3.73
N PRO A 127 -7.30 -15.96 -4.02
CA PRO A 127 -8.43 -16.25 -3.14
C PRO A 127 -8.54 -17.75 -2.84
N GLU A 128 -8.75 -18.10 -1.58
CA GLU A 128 -8.94 -19.47 -1.12
C GLU A 128 -10.30 -19.61 -0.41
N ALA A 129 -10.95 -20.75 -0.60
CA ALA A 129 -12.21 -21.03 0.08
C ALA A 129 -12.00 -21.14 1.61
N GLY A 130 -12.90 -20.51 2.36
CA GLY A 130 -12.93 -20.62 3.83
C GLY A 130 -11.99 -19.66 4.57
N ILE A 131 -11.14 -18.89 3.88
CA ILE A 131 -10.31 -17.86 4.50
C ILE A 131 -10.24 -16.60 3.63
N THR A 132 -10.40 -15.45 4.27
CA THR A 132 -10.09 -14.16 3.65
C THR A 132 -8.79 -13.63 4.23
N TYR A 133 -7.82 -13.34 3.37
CA TYR A 133 -6.53 -12.80 3.80
C TYR A 133 -6.58 -11.27 3.87
N PRO A 134 -5.89 -10.65 4.85
CA PRO A 134 -5.83 -9.20 4.94
C PRO A 134 -5.01 -8.61 3.78
N HIS A 135 -5.45 -7.49 3.28
CA HIS A 135 -4.72 -6.71 2.27
C HIS A 135 -3.41 -6.14 2.82
N LEU A 136 -2.46 -5.88 1.94
CA LEU A 136 -1.16 -5.29 2.24
C LEU A 136 -1.26 -4.05 3.15
N GLY A 137 -2.29 -3.20 2.95
CA GLY A 137 -2.52 -2.03 3.78
C GLY A 137 -2.85 -2.36 5.23
N ALA A 138 -3.71 -3.36 5.45
CA ALA A 138 -4.05 -3.81 6.79
C ALA A 138 -2.86 -4.48 7.49
N VAL A 139 -2.09 -5.31 6.75
CA VAL A 139 -0.86 -5.92 7.27
C VAL A 139 0.16 -4.84 7.62
N SER A 140 0.38 -3.86 6.75
CA SER A 140 1.30 -2.74 7.00
C SER A 140 0.87 -1.94 8.24
N ALA A 141 -0.41 -1.58 8.34
CA ALA A 141 -0.95 -0.85 9.49
C ALA A 141 -0.80 -1.65 10.80
N ARG A 142 -0.95 -2.98 10.74
CA ARG A 142 -0.79 -3.87 11.91
C ARG A 142 0.67 -4.02 12.35
N MET A 143 1.59 -4.14 11.40
CA MET A 143 3.00 -4.46 11.68
C MET A 143 3.88 -3.23 11.90
N LEU A 144 3.57 -2.11 11.26
CA LEU A 144 4.38 -0.89 11.25
C LEU A 144 3.72 0.28 11.98
N GLY A 145 2.39 0.23 12.16
CA GLY A 145 1.62 1.34 12.73
C GLY A 145 1.87 1.54 14.22
N SER A 146 1.99 2.80 14.65
CA SER A 146 1.98 3.18 16.07
C SER A 146 0.58 3.03 16.66
N GLN A 147 0.49 2.56 17.90
CA GLN A 147 -0.78 2.53 18.63
C GLN A 147 -1.30 3.93 18.96
N GLU A 148 -0.40 4.91 19.04
CA GLU A 148 -0.68 6.31 19.35
C GLU A 148 -0.80 7.17 18.08
N ALA A 149 -0.90 6.54 16.90
CA ALA A 149 -1.00 7.28 15.64
C ALA A 149 -2.17 8.27 15.65
N ALA A 150 -1.88 9.50 15.26
CA ALA A 150 -2.87 10.58 15.24
C ALA A 150 -3.89 10.46 14.08
N LEU A 151 -3.59 9.62 13.09
CA LEU A 151 -4.44 9.33 11.92
C LEU A 151 -4.65 7.82 11.79
N PRO A 152 -5.68 7.38 11.04
CA PRO A 152 -5.83 5.98 10.64
C PRO A 152 -4.57 5.46 9.95
N GLY A 153 -4.13 4.25 10.33
CA GLY A 153 -2.91 3.67 9.75
C GLY A 153 -3.05 3.19 8.31
N HIS A 154 -4.28 3.07 7.80
CA HIS A 154 -4.59 2.57 6.46
C HIS A 154 -5.60 3.48 5.76
N ILE A 155 -5.15 4.22 4.76
CA ILE A 155 -5.98 5.16 3.98
C ILE A 155 -5.95 4.77 2.50
N ARG A 156 -7.11 4.92 1.82
CA ARG A 156 -7.24 4.75 0.37
C ARG A 156 -7.80 6.03 -0.25
N ILE A 157 -7.14 6.53 -1.27
CA ILE A 157 -7.60 7.64 -2.11
C ILE A 157 -8.16 7.04 -3.39
N LEU A 158 -9.45 7.23 -3.63
CA LEU A 158 -10.23 6.57 -4.68
C LEU A 158 -10.74 7.62 -5.66
N PRO A 159 -10.37 7.59 -6.95
CA PRO A 159 -10.97 8.47 -7.95
C PRO A 159 -12.46 8.14 -8.07
N LYS A 160 -13.33 9.16 -8.01
CA LYS A 160 -14.79 9.03 -8.13
C LYS A 160 -15.45 8.00 -7.20
N GLY A 161 -14.70 7.48 -6.21
CA GLY A 161 -15.20 6.50 -5.25
C GLY A 161 -15.85 7.14 -4.03
N GLY A 162 -16.64 6.33 -3.28
CA GLY A 162 -17.21 6.74 -2.00
C GLY A 162 -16.16 6.89 -0.91
N SER A 163 -16.36 7.86 -0.01
CA SER A 163 -15.62 7.93 1.24
C SER A 163 -16.24 6.99 2.27
N GLY A 164 -15.44 6.56 3.24
CA GLY A 164 -15.93 5.77 4.37
C GLY A 164 -15.03 4.63 4.79
N PHE A 165 -15.47 3.96 5.84
CA PHE A 165 -14.78 2.82 6.43
C PHE A 165 -15.07 1.54 5.65
N ASN A 166 -14.03 0.79 5.29
CA ASN A 166 -14.17 -0.50 4.63
C ASN A 166 -13.73 -1.64 5.57
N GLY A 167 -14.71 -2.31 6.19
CA GLY A 167 -14.45 -3.37 7.15
C GLY A 167 -13.89 -4.68 6.58
N GLY A 168 -13.88 -4.87 5.25
CA GLY A 168 -13.54 -6.14 4.60
C GLY A 168 -12.05 -6.39 4.34
N ASP A 169 -11.28 -5.34 4.12
CA ASP A 169 -9.89 -5.45 3.69
C ASP A 169 -8.87 -5.80 4.79
N ALA A 170 -9.27 -5.71 6.06
CA ALA A 170 -8.46 -6.18 7.18
C ALA A 170 -8.70 -7.64 7.54
N ALA A 171 -9.76 -8.26 7.02
CA ALA A 171 -10.09 -9.66 7.28
C ALA A 171 -10.00 -10.01 8.78
N PHE A 172 -9.29 -11.09 9.12
CA PHE A 172 -9.13 -11.53 10.52
C PHE A 172 -8.26 -10.61 11.41
N LEU A 173 -7.59 -9.60 10.85
CA LEU A 173 -6.85 -8.62 11.66
C LEU A 173 -7.80 -7.65 12.41
N GLY A 174 -9.04 -7.56 11.96
CA GLY A 174 -10.09 -6.79 12.60
C GLY A 174 -10.17 -5.33 12.15
N PRO A 175 -11.26 -4.66 12.51
CA PRO A 175 -11.67 -3.36 11.97
C PRO A 175 -10.68 -2.22 12.24
N LYS A 176 -9.89 -2.32 13.30
CA LYS A 176 -8.85 -1.32 13.62
C LYS A 176 -7.84 -1.11 12.49
N PHE A 177 -7.61 -2.12 11.66
CA PHE A 177 -6.64 -2.08 10.57
C PHE A 177 -7.29 -1.94 9.18
N SER A 178 -8.62 -1.82 9.16
CA SER A 178 -9.37 -1.58 7.93
C SER A 178 -9.12 -0.19 7.37
N SER A 179 -9.28 -0.06 6.06
CA SER A 179 -9.01 1.21 5.39
C SER A 179 -10.10 2.25 5.62
N VAL A 180 -9.68 3.50 5.68
CA VAL A 180 -10.55 4.66 5.49
C VAL A 180 -10.41 5.14 4.05
N GLY A 181 -11.53 5.16 3.31
CA GLY A 181 -11.58 5.68 1.95
C GLY A 181 -11.78 7.19 1.93
N LEU A 182 -10.98 7.88 1.13
CA LEU A 182 -11.15 9.29 0.80
C LEU A 182 -11.63 9.35 -0.65
N GLY A 183 -12.94 9.54 -0.83
CA GLY A 183 -13.54 9.65 -2.15
C GLY A 183 -13.03 10.88 -2.87
N ASP A 184 -12.46 10.68 -4.06
CA ASP A 184 -11.90 11.74 -4.90
C ASP A 184 -10.83 12.61 -4.20
N GLY A 185 -10.10 12.00 -3.26
CA GLY A 185 -9.09 12.70 -2.46
C GLY A 185 -9.65 13.81 -1.57
N LYS A 186 -10.97 13.91 -1.47
CA LYS A 186 -11.62 14.89 -0.61
C LYS A 186 -11.72 14.35 0.81
N PRO A 187 -11.57 15.21 1.81
CA PRO A 187 -11.89 14.84 3.17
C PRO A 187 -13.37 14.38 3.24
N PRO A 188 -13.71 13.52 4.22
CA PRO A 188 -15.10 13.17 4.46
C PRO A 188 -15.97 14.44 4.60
N ALA A 189 -17.21 14.37 4.09
CA ALA A 189 -18.18 15.42 4.37
C ALA A 189 -18.30 15.64 5.88
N ASP A 190 -18.57 16.83 6.30
CA ASP A 190 -18.68 17.21 7.73
C ASP A 190 -17.40 17.01 8.56
N LEU A 191 -16.23 17.09 7.92
CA LEU A 191 -14.94 17.07 8.62
C LEU A 191 -14.80 18.18 9.65
N PHE A 192 -15.45 19.29 9.40
CA PHE A 192 -15.45 20.44 10.31
C PHE A 192 -16.77 20.51 11.06
N ARG A 193 -16.66 20.76 12.37
CA ARG A 193 -17.84 21.01 13.19
C ARG A 193 -18.63 22.21 12.61
N PRO A 194 -19.97 22.09 12.45
CA PRO A 194 -20.80 23.21 12.06
C PRO A 194 -20.63 24.41 12.99
N ALA A 195 -20.57 25.62 12.45
CA ALA A 195 -20.33 26.84 13.24
C ALA A 195 -21.41 27.10 14.31
N ASN A 196 -22.62 26.60 14.08
CA ASN A 196 -23.75 26.70 15.01
C ASN A 196 -23.76 25.63 16.10
N LEU A 197 -22.82 24.69 16.12
CA LEU A 197 -22.70 23.68 17.18
C LEU A 197 -21.58 24.07 18.15
N PRO A 198 -21.88 24.45 19.41
CA PRO A 198 -20.86 24.71 20.44
C PRO A 198 -19.96 23.50 20.68
N ALA A 199 -18.70 23.73 21.05
CA ALA A 199 -17.76 22.67 21.37
C ALA A 199 -18.25 21.78 22.51
N SER A 200 -18.83 22.42 23.55
CA SER A 200 -19.39 21.73 24.72
C SER A 200 -20.48 20.73 24.36
N ASP A 201 -21.34 21.08 23.39
CA ASP A 201 -22.46 20.23 22.99
C ASP A 201 -21.96 19.03 22.16
N ASP A 202 -20.94 19.25 21.34
CA ASP A 202 -20.30 18.18 20.57
C ASP A 202 -19.57 17.20 21.50
N GLU A 203 -18.83 17.70 22.48
CA GLU A 203 -18.17 16.89 23.51
C GLU A 203 -19.20 16.09 24.34
N ALA A 204 -20.31 16.72 24.72
CA ALA A 204 -21.39 16.06 25.46
C ALA A 204 -22.06 14.95 24.64
N ARG A 205 -22.30 15.17 23.34
CA ARG A 205 -22.83 14.16 22.41
C ARG A 205 -21.88 12.98 22.29
N GLU A 206 -20.59 13.24 22.12
CA GLU A 206 -19.57 12.21 21.98
C GLU A 206 -19.42 11.39 23.28
N ALA A 207 -19.41 12.04 24.43
CA ALA A 207 -19.39 11.36 25.73
C ALA A 207 -20.62 10.48 25.95
N PHE A 208 -21.79 10.96 25.54
CA PHE A 208 -23.04 10.20 25.62
C PHE A 208 -23.03 8.99 24.66
N ARG A 209 -22.57 9.17 23.42
CA ARG A 209 -22.39 8.08 22.45
C ARG A 209 -21.48 6.99 23.02
N LYS A 210 -20.29 7.35 23.49
CA LYS A 210 -19.33 6.40 24.11
C LYS A 210 -19.96 5.61 25.25
N LYS A 211 -20.72 6.27 26.11
CA LYS A 211 -21.42 5.61 27.24
C LYS A 211 -22.48 4.62 26.77
N LEU A 212 -23.20 4.94 25.69
CA LEU A 212 -24.18 4.03 25.10
C LEU A 212 -23.49 2.82 24.43
N ASP A 213 -22.41 3.06 23.68
CA ASP A 213 -21.63 2.02 23.01
C ASP A 213 -21.03 1.04 24.03
N GLU A 214 -20.44 1.54 25.12
CA GLU A 214 -19.92 0.71 26.20
C GLU A 214 -21.02 -0.15 26.86
N ARG A 215 -22.20 0.43 27.08
CA ARG A 215 -23.34 -0.29 27.63
C ARG A 215 -23.82 -1.38 26.66
N PHE A 216 -23.89 -1.07 25.36
CA PHE A 216 -24.30 -2.00 24.33
C PHE A 216 -23.30 -3.15 24.18
N ALA A 217 -22.00 -2.84 24.17
CA ALA A 217 -20.91 -3.82 24.02
C ALA A 217 -20.83 -4.81 25.19
N LYS A 218 -21.23 -4.42 26.42
CA LYS A 218 -21.24 -5.33 27.58
C LYS A 218 -22.09 -6.58 27.39
N SER A 219 -23.18 -6.48 26.65
CA SER A 219 -24.13 -7.58 26.43
C SER A 219 -24.17 -8.11 25.00
N ARG A 220 -23.56 -7.44 24.04
CA ARG A 220 -23.69 -7.72 22.61
C ARG A 220 -22.38 -7.51 21.85
N LYS A 221 -21.28 -8.01 22.39
CA LYS A 221 -19.99 -7.94 21.71
C LYS A 221 -20.00 -8.82 20.49
N SER A 222 -19.85 -8.22 19.32
CA SER A 222 -19.77 -8.89 18.02
C SER A 222 -18.79 -8.15 17.10
N ALA A 223 -18.31 -8.82 16.05
CA ALA A 223 -17.45 -8.18 15.06
C ALA A 223 -18.09 -6.93 14.42
N ALA A 224 -19.42 -6.93 14.24
CA ALA A 224 -20.15 -5.77 13.73
C ALA A 224 -20.15 -4.60 14.72
N THR A 225 -20.30 -4.86 16.02
CA THR A 225 -20.23 -3.83 17.08
C THR A 225 -18.83 -3.24 17.18
N ASP A 226 -17.79 -4.09 17.11
CA ASP A 226 -16.39 -3.65 17.14
C ASP A 226 -16.07 -2.79 15.91
N ALA A 227 -16.56 -3.20 14.71
CA ALA A 227 -16.41 -2.42 13.48
C ALA A 227 -17.08 -1.05 13.56
N TYR A 228 -18.28 -0.99 14.11
CA TYR A 228 -19.01 0.26 14.31
C TYR A 228 -18.25 1.21 15.25
N THR A 229 -17.84 0.73 16.42
CA THR A 229 -17.10 1.53 17.40
C THR A 229 -15.77 2.04 16.80
N GLU A 230 -15.04 1.18 16.10
CA GLU A 230 -13.78 1.55 15.47
C GLU A 230 -13.97 2.60 14.37
N SER A 231 -15.06 2.56 13.60
CA SER A 231 -15.33 3.55 12.56
C SER A 231 -15.44 4.97 13.14
N PHE A 232 -16.05 5.12 14.31
CA PHE A 232 -16.10 6.41 15.04
C PHE A 232 -14.72 6.85 15.53
N VAL A 233 -13.92 5.93 16.08
CA VAL A 233 -12.54 6.23 16.51
C VAL A 233 -11.70 6.71 15.33
N GLN A 234 -11.82 6.07 14.18
CA GLN A 234 -11.11 6.47 12.97
C GLN A 234 -11.59 7.85 12.47
N ALA A 235 -12.91 8.09 12.46
CA ALA A 235 -13.48 9.39 12.09
C ALA A 235 -12.99 10.51 13.01
N GLU A 236 -12.99 10.30 14.33
CA GLU A 236 -12.47 11.27 15.31
C GLU A 236 -11.00 11.63 15.06
N ARG A 237 -10.16 10.64 14.73
CA ARG A 237 -8.75 10.86 14.37
C ARG A 237 -8.60 11.73 13.13
N VAL A 238 -9.40 11.47 12.10
CA VAL A 238 -9.39 12.25 10.85
C VAL A 238 -9.81 13.70 11.13
N VAL A 239 -10.88 13.93 11.91
CA VAL A 239 -11.35 15.26 12.29
C VAL A 239 -10.28 16.04 13.04
N LYS A 240 -9.59 15.43 14.00
CA LYS A 240 -8.51 16.06 14.77
C LYS A 240 -7.31 16.49 13.93
N LYS A 241 -7.17 15.97 12.72
CA LYS A 241 -6.07 16.24 11.78
C LYS A 241 -6.56 16.82 10.45
N ALA A 242 -7.67 17.55 10.50
CA ALA A 242 -8.31 18.14 9.32
C ALA A 242 -7.36 19.01 8.46
N GLU A 243 -6.37 19.63 9.07
CA GLU A 243 -5.38 20.46 8.38
C GLU A 243 -4.50 19.71 7.38
N VAL A 244 -4.40 18.39 7.50
CA VAL A 244 -3.63 17.55 6.55
C VAL A 244 -4.30 17.53 5.17
N PHE A 245 -5.63 17.65 5.13
CA PHE A 245 -6.42 17.62 3.90
C PHE A 245 -6.47 18.97 3.17
N ASP A 246 -6.00 20.03 3.80
CA ASP A 246 -5.98 21.38 3.23
C ASP A 246 -4.75 21.52 2.32
N LEU A 247 -4.92 21.19 1.04
CA LEU A 247 -3.86 21.28 0.03
C LEU A 247 -3.50 22.72 -0.34
N ASP A 248 -4.35 23.68 -0.05
CA ASP A 248 -4.09 25.11 -0.34
C ASP A 248 -3.00 25.68 0.60
N LYS A 249 -2.69 24.99 1.69
CA LYS A 249 -1.54 25.31 2.55
C LYS A 249 -0.18 24.94 1.95
N GLU A 250 -0.16 24.11 0.90
CA GLU A 250 1.09 23.81 0.20
C GLU A 250 1.52 25.00 -0.66
N PRO A 251 2.84 25.30 -0.73
CA PRO A 251 3.33 26.31 -1.65
C PRO A 251 2.91 26.01 -3.09
N SER A 252 2.46 27.01 -3.83
CA SER A 252 1.99 26.86 -5.22
C SER A 252 3.00 26.10 -6.09
N LYS A 253 4.31 26.37 -5.91
CA LYS A 253 5.40 25.65 -6.60
C LYS A 253 5.39 24.13 -6.35
N VAL A 254 5.01 23.70 -5.15
CA VAL A 254 4.89 22.27 -4.83
C VAL A 254 3.66 21.68 -5.52
N ALA A 255 2.51 22.35 -5.41
CA ALA A 255 1.29 21.93 -6.10
C ALA A 255 1.51 21.83 -7.63
N ASP A 256 2.21 22.82 -8.22
CA ASP A 256 2.57 22.79 -9.63
C ASP A 256 3.48 21.62 -10.01
N LYS A 257 4.42 21.25 -9.13
CA LYS A 257 5.32 20.11 -9.34
C LYS A 257 4.55 18.78 -9.50
N TYR A 258 3.49 18.58 -8.67
CA TYR A 258 2.61 17.41 -8.78
C TYR A 258 1.60 17.48 -9.94
N GLY A 259 1.36 18.67 -10.49
CA GLY A 259 0.28 18.92 -11.47
C GLY A 259 -1.05 19.22 -10.79
N ARG A 260 -1.86 20.09 -11.44
CA ARG A 260 -3.11 20.61 -10.86
C ARG A 260 -4.36 19.79 -11.24
N HIS A 261 -4.18 18.63 -11.91
CA HIS A 261 -5.23 17.66 -12.18
C HIS A 261 -5.50 16.77 -10.95
N ASP A 262 -6.60 16.04 -10.97
CA ASP A 262 -7.06 15.27 -9.79
C ASP A 262 -6.01 14.27 -9.29
N PHE A 263 -5.40 13.48 -10.18
CA PHE A 263 -4.37 12.52 -9.75
C PHE A 263 -3.14 13.21 -9.12
N GLY A 264 -2.70 14.36 -9.65
CA GLY A 264 -1.64 15.17 -9.05
C GLY A 264 -1.98 15.62 -7.63
N ARG A 265 -3.22 16.04 -7.41
CA ARG A 265 -3.74 16.41 -6.08
C ARG A 265 -3.81 15.19 -5.15
N HIS A 266 -4.22 14.02 -5.65
CA HIS A 266 -4.26 12.76 -4.88
C HIS A 266 -2.86 12.34 -4.43
N MET A 267 -1.86 12.45 -5.30
CA MET A 267 -0.47 12.12 -4.97
C MET A 267 0.13 13.10 -3.96
N LEU A 268 -0.17 14.40 -4.08
CA LEU A 268 0.22 15.41 -3.10
C LEU A 268 -0.42 15.14 -1.74
N LEU A 269 -1.71 14.81 -1.71
CA LEU A 269 -2.40 14.43 -0.48
C LEU A 269 -1.77 13.17 0.15
N ALA A 270 -1.46 12.16 -0.65
CA ALA A 270 -0.81 10.95 -0.18
C ALA A 270 0.54 11.26 0.50
N ARG A 271 1.37 12.13 -0.09
CA ARG A 271 2.62 12.56 0.54
C ARG A 271 2.36 13.24 1.90
N ARG A 272 1.37 14.14 1.99
CA ARG A 272 0.99 14.80 3.26
C ARG A 272 0.52 13.82 4.33
N LEU A 273 -0.27 12.84 3.93
CA LEU A 273 -0.73 11.77 4.83
C LEU A 273 0.44 10.95 5.39
N LEU A 274 1.40 10.56 4.53
CA LEU A 274 2.60 9.87 4.97
C LEU A 274 3.45 10.73 5.92
N GLU A 275 3.61 12.02 5.61
CA GLU A 275 4.33 12.98 6.46
C GLU A 275 3.63 13.16 7.82
N ALA A 276 2.30 13.13 7.85
CA ALA A 276 1.50 13.18 9.07
C ALA A 276 1.46 11.85 9.86
N GLY A 277 2.18 10.82 9.41
CA GLY A 277 2.36 9.56 10.14
C GLY A 277 1.41 8.43 9.75
N VAL A 278 0.65 8.57 8.65
CA VAL A 278 -0.11 7.44 8.10
C VAL A 278 0.85 6.36 7.63
N THR A 279 0.60 5.12 8.05
CA THR A 279 1.50 3.99 7.77
C THR A 279 1.39 3.48 6.35
N TYR A 280 0.17 3.43 5.82
CA TYR A 280 -0.11 2.93 4.48
C TYR A 280 -1.11 3.82 3.75
N VAL A 281 -0.75 4.23 2.54
CA VAL A 281 -1.66 4.95 1.63
C VAL A 281 -1.73 4.21 0.30
N LYS A 282 -2.95 3.91 -0.17
CA LYS A 282 -3.19 3.47 -1.54
C LYS A 282 -3.79 4.63 -2.32
N VAL A 283 -3.18 5.00 -3.44
CA VAL A 283 -3.73 5.96 -4.40
C VAL A 283 -4.12 5.20 -5.66
N SER A 284 -5.38 5.26 -6.03
CA SER A 284 -5.87 4.64 -7.26
C SER A 284 -5.84 5.64 -8.41
N HIS A 285 -5.45 5.17 -9.60
CA HIS A 285 -5.58 5.86 -10.88
C HIS A 285 -6.24 4.92 -11.87
N SER A 286 -7.31 5.33 -12.53
CA SER A 286 -8.18 4.46 -13.31
C SER A 286 -7.95 4.56 -14.83
N ASN A 287 -8.76 3.84 -15.60
CA ASN A 287 -8.84 3.83 -17.07
C ASN A 287 -7.71 3.11 -17.81
N TYR A 288 -7.10 2.10 -17.17
CA TYR A 288 -6.11 1.24 -17.84
C TYR A 288 -6.73 -0.03 -18.45
N ASP A 289 -8.05 -0.20 -18.39
CA ASP A 289 -8.76 -1.34 -19.00
C ASP A 289 -9.02 -1.13 -20.49
N THR A 290 -7.93 -1.13 -21.27
CA THR A 290 -7.85 -0.64 -22.64
C THR A 290 -8.10 -1.72 -23.69
N HIS A 291 -9.29 -2.32 -23.68
CA HIS A 291 -9.72 -3.29 -24.73
C HIS A 291 -9.90 -2.67 -26.11
N HIS A 292 -9.84 -1.37 -26.23
CA HIS A 292 -9.86 -0.60 -27.47
C HIS A 292 -8.99 0.65 -27.30
N GLU A 293 -8.49 1.20 -28.40
CA GLU A 293 -7.74 2.47 -28.41
C GLU A 293 -6.64 2.56 -27.35
N ASN A 294 -5.96 1.43 -27.08
CA ASN A 294 -4.98 1.30 -26.01
C ASN A 294 -3.91 2.42 -26.02
N PHE A 295 -3.52 2.84 -27.21
CA PHE A 295 -2.43 3.81 -27.36
C PHE A 295 -2.87 5.20 -26.96
N ASP A 296 -4.06 5.64 -27.37
CA ASP A 296 -4.61 6.95 -27.01
C ASP A 296 -4.89 7.05 -25.50
N PHE A 297 -5.49 6.00 -24.93
CA PHE A 297 -5.67 5.93 -23.49
C PHE A 297 -4.33 5.99 -22.73
N HIS A 298 -3.29 5.29 -23.19
CA HIS A 298 -1.99 5.33 -22.50
C HIS A 298 -1.28 6.69 -22.66
N ILE A 299 -1.47 7.41 -23.77
CA ILE A 299 -0.99 8.79 -23.90
C ILE A 299 -1.59 9.67 -22.80
N GLU A 300 -2.90 9.63 -22.61
CA GLU A 300 -3.60 10.42 -21.60
C GLU A 300 -3.23 9.99 -20.19
N GLN A 301 -3.38 8.71 -19.87
CA GLN A 301 -3.17 8.18 -18.51
C GLN A 301 -1.72 8.33 -18.04
N LEU A 302 -0.75 8.05 -18.91
CA LEU A 302 0.66 8.16 -18.51
C LEU A 302 1.15 9.62 -18.49
N ALA A 303 0.54 10.52 -19.25
CA ALA A 303 0.79 11.96 -19.10
C ALA A 303 0.30 12.48 -17.73
N GLU A 304 -0.85 11.98 -17.25
CA GLU A 304 -1.33 12.28 -15.91
C GLU A 304 -0.51 11.60 -14.80
N PHE A 305 0.03 10.41 -15.05
CA PHE A 305 0.77 9.61 -14.06
C PHE A 305 2.21 10.05 -13.88
N ASP A 306 2.98 10.24 -14.96
CA ASP A 306 4.45 10.33 -14.91
C ASP A 306 4.94 11.53 -14.08
N ARG A 307 4.29 12.68 -14.25
CA ARG A 307 4.67 13.91 -13.55
C ARG A 307 4.46 13.82 -12.03
N PRO A 308 3.26 13.52 -11.49
CA PRO A 308 3.06 13.43 -10.05
C PRO A 308 3.80 12.24 -9.41
N PHE A 309 4.03 11.15 -10.14
CA PHE A 309 4.83 10.05 -9.64
C PHE A 309 6.30 10.46 -9.48
N ALA A 310 6.91 11.08 -10.50
CA ALA A 310 8.26 11.59 -10.39
C ALA A 310 8.37 12.65 -9.28
N ALA A 311 7.38 13.56 -9.17
CA ALA A 311 7.33 14.55 -8.11
C ALA A 311 7.27 13.92 -6.71
N LEU A 312 6.51 12.84 -6.53
CA LEU A 312 6.46 12.10 -5.26
C LEU A 312 7.82 11.52 -4.89
N ILE A 313 8.50 10.85 -5.83
CA ILE A 313 9.83 10.26 -5.60
C ILE A 313 10.83 11.34 -5.18
N ASP A 314 10.86 12.46 -5.90
CA ASP A 314 11.76 13.57 -5.59
C ASP A 314 11.42 14.22 -4.25
N ASP A 315 10.13 14.48 -3.97
CA ASP A 315 9.70 15.13 -2.73
C ASP A 315 9.96 14.26 -1.48
N LEU A 316 9.77 12.93 -1.60
CA LEU A 316 10.14 11.99 -0.55
C LEU A 316 11.66 11.96 -0.33
N ALA A 317 12.46 12.02 -1.38
CA ALA A 317 13.92 12.07 -1.28
C ALA A 317 14.40 13.39 -0.65
N ASP A 318 13.89 14.53 -1.14
CA ASP A 318 14.24 15.86 -0.64
C ASP A 318 13.90 16.04 0.85
N ARG A 319 12.85 15.37 1.32
CA ARG A 319 12.41 15.36 2.73
C ARG A 319 13.12 14.31 3.59
N GLY A 320 13.98 13.46 3.01
CA GLY A 320 14.63 12.35 3.71
C GLY A 320 13.64 11.26 4.15
N MET A 321 12.51 11.15 3.46
CA MET A 321 11.45 10.16 3.75
C MET A 321 11.54 8.92 2.85
N LEU A 322 12.25 9.01 1.71
CA LEU A 322 12.29 7.92 0.74
C LEU A 322 12.91 6.64 1.33
N GLU A 323 13.96 6.75 2.13
CA GLU A 323 14.62 5.61 2.80
C GLU A 323 13.75 4.90 3.85
N SER A 324 12.69 5.55 4.31
CA SER A 324 11.73 4.98 5.25
C SER A 324 10.37 4.68 4.65
N THR A 325 10.16 4.98 3.36
CA THR A 325 8.89 4.80 2.65
C THR A 325 9.06 3.87 1.47
N LEU A 326 8.41 2.71 1.52
CA LEU A 326 8.28 1.85 0.35
C LEU A 326 7.24 2.44 -0.60
N VAL A 327 7.64 2.70 -1.83
CA VAL A 327 6.76 3.12 -2.93
C VAL A 327 6.59 1.94 -3.88
N VAL A 328 5.35 1.58 -4.19
CA VAL A 328 5.01 0.50 -5.12
C VAL A 328 4.06 1.04 -6.18
N VAL A 329 4.39 0.86 -7.46
CA VAL A 329 3.48 1.09 -8.59
C VAL A 329 3.09 -0.26 -9.15
N MET A 330 1.82 -0.60 -9.09
CA MET A 330 1.29 -1.87 -9.57
C MET A 330 -0.11 -1.74 -10.15
N SER A 331 -0.54 -2.77 -10.81
CA SER A 331 -1.90 -3.01 -11.27
C SER A 331 -2.36 -4.38 -10.80
N GLU A 332 -3.52 -4.83 -11.22
CA GLU A 332 -4.00 -6.21 -10.96
C GLU A 332 -3.49 -7.21 -11.98
N MET A 333 -3.13 -6.75 -13.19
CA MET A 333 -2.56 -7.52 -14.29
C MET A 333 -1.90 -6.59 -15.30
N GLY A 334 -1.29 -7.13 -16.33
CA GLY A 334 -0.82 -6.42 -17.51
C GLY A 334 -1.79 -6.52 -18.69
N ARG A 335 -1.29 -6.21 -19.87
CA ARG A 335 -2.07 -6.26 -21.13
C ARG A 335 -1.43 -7.18 -22.14
N THR A 336 -2.27 -7.81 -23.02
CA THR A 336 -1.78 -8.72 -24.05
C THR A 336 -0.75 -8.04 -24.94
N PRO A 337 0.39 -8.69 -25.23
CA PRO A 337 1.33 -8.19 -26.23
C PRO A 337 0.68 -8.05 -27.62
N ARG A 338 -0.19 -8.98 -27.99
CA ARG A 338 -0.96 -8.90 -29.23
C ARG A 338 -1.97 -7.75 -29.14
N ILE A 339 -1.97 -6.91 -30.16
CA ILE A 339 -2.94 -5.85 -30.38
C ILE A 339 -4.17 -6.49 -31.05
N ASN A 340 -5.37 -6.23 -30.50
CA ASN A 340 -6.62 -6.74 -31.04
C ASN A 340 -7.13 -5.88 -32.24
N ASP A 341 -8.25 -6.27 -32.84
CA ASP A 341 -8.85 -5.62 -34.01
C ASP A 341 -9.47 -4.23 -33.74
N ARG A 342 -9.51 -3.82 -32.45
CA ARG A 342 -9.96 -2.50 -32.02
C ARG A 342 -8.81 -1.61 -31.53
N TYR A 343 -7.57 -1.93 -31.93
CA TYR A 343 -6.35 -1.27 -31.45
C TYR A 343 -6.20 -1.29 -29.93
N GLY A 344 -6.83 -2.27 -29.27
CA GLY A 344 -6.78 -2.51 -27.85
C GLY A 344 -5.83 -3.63 -27.47
N ARG A 345 -5.64 -3.80 -26.16
CA ARG A 345 -4.98 -4.94 -25.56
C ARG A 345 -5.89 -5.56 -24.53
N ASP A 346 -6.03 -6.87 -24.53
CA ASP A 346 -6.87 -7.60 -23.60
C ASP A 346 -6.12 -7.91 -22.29
N HIS A 347 -6.77 -8.59 -21.34
CA HIS A 347 -6.17 -8.95 -20.06
C HIS A 347 -4.99 -9.91 -20.22
N TRP A 348 -3.95 -9.70 -19.40
CA TRP A 348 -2.74 -10.50 -19.48
C TRP A 348 -2.04 -10.62 -18.10
N GLY A 349 -2.20 -11.77 -17.46
CA GLY A 349 -1.55 -12.06 -16.18
C GLY A 349 -0.18 -12.70 -16.30
N LYS A 350 0.24 -13.17 -17.48
CA LYS A 350 1.39 -14.08 -17.63
C LYS A 350 2.76 -13.42 -17.52
N CYS A 351 2.91 -12.21 -18.02
CA CYS A 351 4.16 -11.45 -17.88
C CYS A 351 3.89 -9.95 -18.02
N TRP A 352 4.16 -9.23 -16.96
CA TRP A 352 3.98 -7.79 -16.88
C TRP A 352 4.91 -7.17 -15.84
N SER A 353 4.78 -5.89 -15.52
CA SER A 353 5.79 -5.16 -14.77
C SER A 353 5.24 -4.42 -13.56
N VAL A 354 6.06 -4.38 -12.50
CA VAL A 354 5.84 -3.59 -11.27
C VAL A 354 7.07 -2.75 -11.02
N ALA A 355 6.87 -1.51 -10.54
CA ALA A 355 7.96 -0.64 -10.13
C ALA A 355 7.96 -0.43 -8.61
N LEU A 356 9.14 -0.41 -8.01
CA LEU A 356 9.35 -0.18 -6.58
C LEU A 356 10.38 0.93 -6.38
N ALA A 357 10.29 1.62 -5.23
CA ALA A 357 11.31 2.58 -4.80
C ALA A 357 11.34 2.70 -3.28
N GLY A 358 12.41 3.27 -2.78
CA GLY A 358 12.55 3.65 -1.37
C GLY A 358 12.73 2.48 -0.41
N ALA A 359 12.60 2.74 0.88
CA ALA A 359 12.85 1.78 1.97
C ALA A 359 14.09 0.91 1.70
N GLY A 360 14.01 -0.41 1.82
CA GLY A 360 15.12 -1.34 1.53
C GLY A 360 15.27 -1.73 0.04
N VAL A 361 14.72 -0.93 -0.90
CA VAL A 361 14.78 -1.21 -2.34
C VAL A 361 16.08 -0.71 -2.95
N ARG A 362 16.74 -1.55 -3.74
CA ARG A 362 17.94 -1.21 -4.51
C ARG A 362 17.54 -0.46 -5.79
N GLY A 363 17.73 0.85 -5.80
CA GLY A 363 17.47 1.68 -6.98
C GLY A 363 18.33 1.29 -8.18
N GLY A 364 17.77 1.42 -9.37
CA GLY A 364 18.40 1.04 -10.64
C GLY A 364 18.35 -0.45 -10.99
N ALA A 365 17.85 -1.30 -10.07
CA ALA A 365 17.76 -2.73 -10.32
C ALA A 365 16.63 -3.09 -11.29
N VAL A 366 16.86 -4.09 -12.13
CA VAL A 366 15.85 -4.69 -13.01
C VAL A 366 15.91 -6.20 -12.83
N VAL A 367 14.78 -6.81 -12.46
CA VAL A 367 14.65 -8.25 -12.27
C VAL A 367 13.68 -8.82 -13.28
N GLY A 368 14.08 -9.96 -13.84
CA GLY A 368 13.33 -10.68 -14.84
C GLY A 368 13.45 -10.10 -16.25
N LYS A 369 13.23 -10.96 -17.21
CA LYS A 369 13.22 -10.62 -18.64
C LYS A 369 12.06 -11.28 -19.33
N THR A 370 11.50 -10.58 -20.29
CA THR A 370 10.59 -11.14 -21.28
C THR A 370 11.33 -11.34 -22.60
N ASN A 371 10.77 -12.16 -23.50
CA ASN A 371 11.30 -12.35 -24.84
C ASN A 371 11.18 -11.06 -25.70
N ALA A 372 11.69 -11.07 -26.89
CA ALA A 372 11.74 -9.91 -27.80
C ALA A 372 10.36 -9.29 -28.07
N THR A 373 9.30 -10.07 -28.01
CA THR A 373 7.92 -9.65 -28.25
C THR A 373 7.07 -9.44 -26.98
N GLY A 374 7.64 -9.65 -25.79
CA GLY A 374 6.92 -9.51 -24.52
C GLY A 374 5.85 -10.57 -24.26
N THR A 375 5.89 -11.69 -25.00
CA THR A 375 4.87 -12.75 -24.94
C THR A 375 5.15 -13.85 -23.92
N ALA A 376 6.36 -13.91 -23.39
CA ALA A 376 6.77 -14.91 -22.41
C ALA A 376 7.89 -14.39 -21.53
N VAL A 377 7.91 -14.84 -20.29
CA VAL A 377 9.06 -14.68 -19.39
C VAL A 377 10.18 -15.59 -19.85
N THR A 378 11.39 -15.09 -19.93
CA THR A 378 12.60 -15.83 -20.31
C THR A 378 13.62 -15.95 -19.17
N ASP A 379 13.46 -15.13 -18.13
CA ASP A 379 14.33 -15.12 -16.97
C ASP A 379 13.57 -14.71 -15.72
N ARG A 380 13.78 -15.44 -14.60
CA ARG A 380 13.33 -15.09 -13.25
C ARG A 380 11.84 -14.76 -13.17
N GLU A 381 10.96 -15.70 -13.44
CA GLU A 381 9.52 -15.51 -13.21
C GLU A 381 9.22 -15.19 -11.75
N VAL A 382 8.37 -14.20 -11.54
CA VAL A 382 7.94 -13.69 -10.24
C VAL A 382 6.41 -13.73 -10.18
N TRP A 383 5.83 -14.01 -9.01
CA TRP A 383 4.40 -13.91 -8.77
C TRP A 383 4.11 -13.09 -7.50
N SER A 384 2.84 -12.81 -7.23
CA SER A 384 2.41 -11.88 -6.18
C SER A 384 2.95 -12.24 -4.77
N GLY A 385 3.11 -13.52 -4.46
CA GLY A 385 3.69 -13.96 -3.19
C GLY A 385 5.13 -13.51 -3.00
N HIS A 386 5.96 -13.55 -4.06
CA HIS A 386 7.32 -13.03 -4.01
C HIS A 386 7.33 -11.51 -3.74
N LEU A 387 6.44 -10.76 -4.41
CA LEU A 387 6.30 -9.32 -4.18
C LEU A 387 5.89 -9.01 -2.74
N PHE A 388 4.93 -9.75 -2.19
CA PHE A 388 4.46 -9.51 -0.83
C PHE A 388 5.58 -9.73 0.20
N HIS A 389 6.37 -10.81 0.07
CA HIS A 389 7.57 -11.03 0.88
C HIS A 389 8.59 -9.89 0.71
N THR A 390 8.79 -9.42 -0.53
CA THR A 390 9.71 -8.33 -0.86
C THR A 390 9.26 -7.02 -0.19
N TYR A 391 7.98 -6.68 -0.26
CA TYR A 391 7.43 -5.49 0.38
C TYR A 391 7.64 -5.51 1.90
N MET A 392 7.34 -6.64 2.54
CA MET A 392 7.52 -6.79 3.97
C MET A 392 9.00 -6.70 4.37
N LYS A 393 9.90 -7.38 3.65
CA LYS A 393 11.33 -7.36 3.91
C LYS A 393 11.92 -5.96 3.70
N ALA A 394 11.51 -5.23 2.67
CA ALA A 394 11.95 -3.86 2.41
C ALA A 394 11.65 -2.90 3.57
N VAL A 395 10.54 -3.10 4.27
CA VAL A 395 10.16 -2.30 5.44
C VAL A 395 10.59 -2.91 6.78
N GLY A 396 11.39 -4.00 6.76
CA GLY A 396 11.95 -4.63 7.95
C GLY A 396 10.99 -5.57 8.69
N VAL A 397 9.95 -6.06 8.03
CA VAL A 397 9.00 -7.04 8.59
C VAL A 397 9.35 -8.45 8.14
N ASP A 398 9.51 -9.35 9.11
CA ASP A 398 9.69 -10.78 8.86
C ASP A 398 8.35 -11.43 8.48
N SER A 399 8.10 -11.57 7.20
CA SER A 399 6.87 -12.14 6.64
C SER A 399 6.81 -13.66 6.63
N THR A 400 7.87 -14.34 7.11
CA THR A 400 7.86 -15.81 7.30
C THR A 400 7.13 -16.24 8.57
N LYS A 401 6.83 -15.27 9.46
CA LYS A 401 6.06 -15.47 10.68
C LYS A 401 4.58 -15.66 10.42
N ASN A 402 3.84 -16.00 11.49
CA ASN A 402 2.41 -16.23 11.46
C ASN A 402 1.64 -15.14 12.23
N PHE A 403 0.43 -14.85 11.77
CA PHE A 403 -0.66 -14.34 12.60
C PHE A 403 -1.35 -15.53 13.31
N TYR A 404 -2.05 -15.25 14.40
CA TYR A 404 -2.76 -16.28 15.18
C TYR A 404 -4.22 -15.89 15.41
N PRO A 405 -5.05 -15.77 14.35
CA PRO A 405 -6.49 -15.57 14.53
C PRO A 405 -7.10 -16.82 15.20
N ASN A 406 -7.82 -16.61 16.32
CA ASN A 406 -8.42 -17.70 17.09
C ASN A 406 -7.42 -18.85 17.39
N GLU A 407 -6.18 -18.49 17.74
CA GLU A 407 -5.08 -19.41 18.07
C GLU A 407 -4.61 -20.29 16.89
N ARG A 408 -5.11 -20.08 15.69
CA ARG A 408 -4.68 -20.82 14.50
C ARG A 408 -3.55 -20.08 13.77
N PRO A 409 -2.44 -20.73 13.45
CA PRO A 409 -1.35 -20.09 12.72
C PRO A 409 -1.76 -19.83 11.26
N VAL A 410 -1.70 -18.58 10.84
CA VAL A 410 -1.88 -18.16 9.45
C VAL A 410 -0.63 -17.40 9.02
N PRO A 411 0.15 -17.91 8.04
CA PRO A 411 1.36 -17.23 7.59
C PRO A 411 1.10 -15.79 7.13
N ILE A 412 1.97 -14.85 7.47
CA ILE A 412 1.86 -13.44 7.05
C ILE A 412 1.91 -13.33 5.53
N ALA A 413 2.85 -14.04 4.89
CA ALA A 413 2.93 -14.14 3.43
C ALA A 413 2.82 -15.59 2.98
N ASP A 414 2.68 -15.86 1.69
CA ASP A 414 2.56 -17.22 1.15
C ASP A 414 3.87 -18.01 1.37
N PRO A 415 3.86 -19.10 2.14
CA PRO A 415 5.07 -19.87 2.43
C PRO A 415 5.71 -20.54 1.20
N LYS A 416 5.01 -20.57 0.06
CA LYS A 416 5.54 -21.08 -1.22
C LYS A 416 6.41 -20.07 -1.96
N ALA A 417 6.48 -18.83 -1.47
CA ALA A 417 7.25 -17.74 -2.07
C ALA A 417 8.38 -17.28 -1.13
N ALA A 418 9.30 -16.51 -1.67
CA ALA A 418 10.35 -15.82 -0.94
C ALA A 418 10.55 -14.41 -1.51
N ALA A 419 11.21 -13.54 -0.77
CA ALA A 419 11.52 -12.19 -1.26
C ALA A 419 12.42 -12.23 -2.50
N ILE A 420 12.31 -11.21 -3.33
CA ILE A 420 13.16 -10.96 -4.49
C ILE A 420 14.39 -10.21 -3.97
N ASP A 421 15.39 -10.96 -3.52
CA ASP A 421 16.58 -10.38 -2.88
C ASP A 421 17.41 -9.53 -3.84
N GLU A 422 17.30 -9.78 -5.14
CA GLU A 422 18.01 -9.06 -6.19
C GLU A 422 17.65 -7.55 -6.24
N ILE A 423 16.48 -7.16 -5.76
CA ILE A 423 16.04 -5.76 -5.68
C ILE A 423 16.06 -5.19 -4.26
N LEU A 424 16.63 -5.90 -3.30
CA LEU A 424 16.76 -5.43 -1.92
C LEU A 424 18.21 -5.08 -1.59
N VAL A 425 18.39 -4.18 -0.60
CA VAL A 425 19.71 -3.73 -0.11
C VAL A 425 20.14 -4.60 1.06
#